data_b09dc208fe199ceaf313808a06fa5ac4
#
_entry.id   b09dc208fe199ceaf313808a06fa5ac4
#
_cell.length_a   1.000
_cell.length_b   1.000
_cell.length_c   1.000
_cell.angle_alpha   90.00
_cell.angle_beta   90.00
_cell.angle_gamma   90.00
#
_symmetry.space_group_name_H-M   'P 1'
#
loop_
_entity.id
_entity.type
_entity.pdbx_description
1 polymer ?
#
loop_
_entity_poly.entity_id
_entity_poly.type
_entity_poly.pdbx_seq_one_letter_code
_entity_poly.pdbx_strand_id
1 'polypeptide(L)'
;MRYFGLCMMFLALVLSGCANKYQKALKNPDNRAKLEMADTYYKKKDFVRALSLYEQIESAYSGTPMAEKILYNSAQSNFGLKMYALAGFQFKTYFENFPSGEHAEESLYMNAYCAYLESFEPELDQTDTYKAIETFHIFINVYPESKYVPECNNYLDKLRGKLSYKAYRSAKLYYNMGEYKSAIVSLKNISREFPEMEQKEEVDYLVLESNYLLAKNSVIEKQKERYNSTLNAFEEFEELYTESSKYMKNAKVIKEKSNLALAKINQKEK
;
A
#
# COMPACT_ATOMS: atom_id res chain seq x y z
N MET A 1 -3.73 -25.07 49.23
CA MET A 1 -4.03 -23.63 49.37
C MET A 1 -2.86 -22.80 49.94
N ARG A 2 -2.03 -23.28 50.88
CA ARG A 2 -0.91 -22.51 51.49
C ARG A 2 0.20 -22.14 50.47
N TYR A 3 0.51 -22.98 49.48
CA TYR A 3 1.57 -22.72 48.47
C TYR A 3 1.13 -21.75 47.37
N PHE A 4 -0.17 -21.67 47.09
CA PHE A 4 -0.74 -20.72 46.08
C PHE A 4 -0.62 -19.27 46.57
N GLY A 5 -0.83 -19.03 47.88
CA GLY A 5 -0.64 -17.71 48.49
C GLY A 5 0.83 -17.26 48.52
N LEU A 6 1.79 -18.20 48.75
CA LEU A 6 3.22 -17.88 48.70
C LEU A 6 3.71 -17.52 47.30
N CYS A 7 3.25 -18.22 46.25
CA CYS A 7 3.56 -17.89 44.85
C CYS A 7 3.00 -16.52 44.43
N MET A 8 1.78 -16.19 44.82
CA MET A 8 1.20 -14.86 44.54
C MET A 8 1.95 -13.74 45.26
N MET A 9 2.39 -13.98 46.51
CA MET A 9 3.16 -13.00 47.28
C MET A 9 4.55 -12.76 46.73
N PHE A 10 5.21 -13.82 46.21
CA PHE A 10 6.51 -13.73 45.54
C PHE A 10 6.41 -13.01 44.20
N LEU A 11 5.34 -13.23 43.43
CA LEU A 11 5.06 -12.55 42.17
C LEU A 11 4.80 -11.03 42.35
N ALA A 12 4.12 -10.66 43.44
CA ALA A 12 3.86 -9.27 43.81
C ALA A 12 5.16 -8.51 44.20
N LEU A 13 6.10 -9.17 44.86
CA LEU A 13 7.40 -8.59 45.26
C LEU A 13 8.30 -8.31 44.04
N VAL A 14 8.29 -9.19 43.05
CA VAL A 14 9.08 -9.00 41.79
C VAL A 14 8.56 -7.85 40.96
N LEU A 15 7.24 -7.69 40.87
CA LEU A 15 6.59 -6.56 40.13
C LEU A 15 6.87 -5.21 40.80
N SER A 16 6.90 -5.15 42.12
CA SER A 16 7.18 -3.92 42.88
C SER A 16 8.64 -3.44 42.71
N GLY A 17 9.61 -4.35 42.56
CA GLY A 17 11.02 -4.00 42.36
C GLY A 17 11.33 -3.33 41.02
N CYS A 18 10.68 -3.78 39.95
CA CYS A 18 10.87 -3.19 38.61
C CYS A 18 10.22 -1.80 38.46
N ALA A 19 9.04 -1.58 39.05
CA ALA A 19 8.37 -0.29 39.07
C ALA A 19 9.21 0.77 39.80
N ASN A 20 9.86 0.39 40.91
CA ASN A 20 10.70 1.31 41.70
C ASN A 20 11.96 1.77 40.93
N LYS A 21 12.62 0.88 40.18
CA LYS A 21 13.80 1.22 39.37
C LYS A 21 13.47 2.21 38.25
N TYR A 22 12.34 2.01 37.53
CA TYR A 22 11.90 2.92 36.48
C TYR A 22 11.55 4.30 37.05
N GLN A 23 10.78 4.37 38.13
CA GLN A 23 10.42 5.64 38.77
C GLN A 23 11.65 6.41 39.28
N LYS A 24 12.67 5.71 39.76
CA LYS A 24 13.97 6.32 40.14
C LYS A 24 14.69 6.86 38.90
N ALA A 25 14.69 6.14 37.79
CA ALA A 25 15.31 6.59 36.53
C ALA A 25 14.62 7.86 35.98
N LEU A 26 13.30 7.92 35.98
CA LEU A 26 12.53 9.10 35.51
C LEU A 26 12.89 10.37 36.32
N LYS A 27 13.12 10.23 37.62
CA LYS A 27 13.44 11.35 38.54
C LYS A 27 14.92 11.65 38.64
N ASN A 28 15.78 10.85 38.01
CA ASN A 28 17.23 11.05 38.08
C ASN A 28 17.62 12.31 37.29
N PRO A 29 18.35 13.28 37.85
CA PRO A 29 18.82 14.44 37.09
C PRO A 29 19.98 14.11 36.14
N ASP A 30 20.64 12.98 36.29
CA ASP A 30 21.76 12.55 35.44
C ASP A 30 21.26 11.93 34.15
N ASN A 31 21.46 12.66 33.04
CA ASN A 31 21.07 12.24 31.70
C ASN A 31 21.83 10.99 31.22
N ARG A 32 23.07 10.78 31.67
CA ARG A 32 23.84 9.57 31.33
C ARG A 32 23.24 8.32 31.98
N ALA A 33 22.88 8.43 33.23
CA ALA A 33 22.21 7.31 33.94
C ALA A 33 20.82 7.03 33.34
N LYS A 34 20.11 8.06 32.89
CA LYS A 34 18.84 7.88 32.12
C LYS A 34 19.06 7.15 30.81
N LEU A 35 20.08 7.54 30.04
CA LEU A 35 20.42 6.90 28.76
C LEU A 35 20.74 5.40 28.95
N GLU A 36 21.58 5.06 29.93
CA GLU A 36 21.92 3.66 30.24
C GLU A 36 20.68 2.83 30.62
N MET A 37 19.74 3.44 31.34
CA MET A 37 18.50 2.79 31.71
C MET A 37 17.54 2.66 30.52
N ALA A 38 17.45 3.68 29.66
CA ALA A 38 16.67 3.64 28.40
C ALA A 38 17.16 2.51 27.50
N ASP A 39 18.48 2.41 27.29
CA ASP A 39 19.11 1.32 26.53
C ASP A 39 18.82 -0.06 27.14
N THR A 40 18.77 -0.14 28.48
CA THR A 40 18.43 -1.38 29.16
C THR A 40 16.99 -1.81 28.90
N TYR A 41 16.03 -0.87 28.90
CA TYR A 41 14.64 -1.15 28.57
C TYR A 41 14.47 -1.46 27.08
N TYR A 42 15.15 -0.73 26.20
CA TYR A 42 15.15 -0.99 24.75
C TYR A 42 15.62 -2.42 24.43
N LYS A 43 16.76 -2.85 24.99
CA LYS A 43 17.28 -4.22 24.81
C LYS A 43 16.30 -5.30 25.31
N LYS A 44 15.49 -4.99 26.31
CA LYS A 44 14.42 -5.87 26.81
C LYS A 44 13.11 -5.77 26.02
N LYS A 45 13.08 -4.96 24.97
CA LYS A 45 11.87 -4.66 24.18
C LYS A 45 10.74 -4.02 25.02
N ASP A 46 11.09 -3.42 26.15
CA ASP A 46 10.18 -2.59 26.94
C ASP A 46 10.17 -1.17 26.36
N PHE A 47 9.60 -1.05 25.20
CA PHE A 47 9.67 0.15 24.36
C PHE A 47 8.99 1.36 25.01
N VAL A 48 7.90 1.15 25.74
CA VAL A 48 7.20 2.23 26.46
C VAL A 48 8.12 2.93 27.44
N ARG A 49 8.83 2.14 28.29
CA ARG A 49 9.74 2.71 29.26
C ARG A 49 11.01 3.28 28.62
N ALA A 50 11.50 2.65 27.57
CA ALA A 50 12.64 3.14 26.81
C ALA A 50 12.35 4.53 26.23
N LEU A 51 11.23 4.69 25.50
CA LEU A 51 10.81 5.94 24.88
C LEU A 51 10.67 7.07 25.90
N SER A 52 9.96 6.82 26.98
CA SER A 52 9.75 7.84 28.02
C SER A 52 11.05 8.37 28.64
N LEU A 53 12.12 7.58 28.64
CA LEU A 53 13.44 8.00 29.07
C LEU A 53 14.22 8.71 27.96
N TYR A 54 14.16 8.19 26.71
CA TYR A 54 14.79 8.84 25.55
C TYR A 54 14.23 10.25 25.32
N GLU A 55 12.90 10.42 25.37
CA GLU A 55 12.24 11.73 25.22
C GLU A 55 12.71 12.76 26.23
N GLN A 56 12.98 12.35 27.48
CA GLN A 56 13.49 13.28 28.52
C GLN A 56 14.92 13.77 28.29
N ILE A 57 15.71 13.01 27.54
CA ILE A 57 17.16 13.32 27.36
C ILE A 57 17.50 13.77 25.93
N GLU A 58 16.59 13.61 24.96
CA GLU A 58 16.83 13.92 23.55
C GLU A 58 17.42 15.31 23.36
N SER A 59 16.82 16.34 23.97
CA SER A 59 17.30 17.72 23.86
C SER A 59 18.70 17.94 24.45
N ALA A 60 19.02 17.23 25.54
CA ALA A 60 20.31 17.35 26.20
C ALA A 60 21.46 16.73 25.38
N TYR A 61 21.17 15.81 24.49
CA TYR A 61 22.15 15.17 23.61
C TYR A 61 22.16 15.73 22.18
N SER A 62 21.34 16.74 21.87
CA SER A 62 21.31 17.39 20.56
C SER A 62 22.73 17.85 20.15
N GLY A 63 23.10 17.57 18.89
CA GLY A 63 24.42 17.89 18.35
C GLY A 63 25.58 17.01 18.86
N THR A 64 25.30 15.95 19.63
CA THR A 64 26.31 15.00 20.07
C THR A 64 26.19 13.67 19.30
N PRO A 65 27.25 12.81 19.28
CA PRO A 65 27.15 11.47 18.69
C PRO A 65 26.07 10.58 19.32
N MET A 66 25.63 10.88 20.54
CA MET A 66 24.57 10.12 21.21
C MET A 66 23.18 10.44 20.66
N ALA A 67 22.98 11.62 20.05
CA ALA A 67 21.71 12.01 19.44
C ALA A 67 21.29 11.01 18.33
N GLU A 68 22.25 10.58 17.52
CA GLU A 68 22.04 9.57 16.47
C GLU A 68 21.44 8.29 17.04
N LYS A 69 22.06 7.71 18.06
CA LYS A 69 21.61 6.50 18.72
C LYS A 69 20.24 6.66 19.38
N ILE A 70 20.02 7.79 20.07
CA ILE A 70 18.76 8.06 20.76
C ILE A 70 17.62 8.12 19.74
N LEU A 71 17.80 8.86 18.64
CA LEU A 71 16.79 9.00 17.60
C LEU A 71 16.47 7.66 16.94
N TYR A 72 17.49 6.87 16.58
CA TYR A 72 17.30 5.56 15.98
C TYR A 72 16.57 4.60 16.92
N ASN A 73 16.98 4.50 18.20
CA ASN A 73 16.34 3.63 19.18
C ASN A 73 14.90 4.07 19.49
N SER A 74 14.63 5.38 19.46
CA SER A 74 13.27 5.91 19.61
C SER A 74 12.39 5.52 18.42
N ALA A 75 12.89 5.65 17.19
CA ALA A 75 12.19 5.21 15.98
C ALA A 75 11.89 3.71 16.01
N GLN A 76 12.87 2.88 16.35
CA GLN A 76 12.72 1.43 16.50
C GLN A 76 11.72 1.06 17.61
N SER A 77 11.72 1.82 18.71
CA SER A 77 10.78 1.60 19.82
C SER A 77 9.34 1.91 19.38
N ASN A 78 9.12 3.02 18.69
CA ASN A 78 7.82 3.37 18.12
C ASN A 78 7.35 2.34 17.10
N PHE A 79 8.25 1.84 16.24
CA PHE A 79 7.97 0.74 15.33
C PHE A 79 7.54 -0.53 16.09
N GLY A 80 8.27 -0.91 17.15
CA GLY A 80 7.92 -2.04 18.00
C GLY A 80 6.57 -1.91 18.72
N LEU A 81 6.13 -0.69 18.98
CA LEU A 81 4.79 -0.36 19.50
C LEU A 81 3.72 -0.24 18.41
N LYS A 82 4.06 -0.47 17.15
CA LYS A 82 3.18 -0.32 15.97
C LYS A 82 2.68 1.11 15.75
N MET A 83 3.40 2.09 16.26
CA MET A 83 3.14 3.53 16.03
C MET A 83 3.84 3.95 14.71
N TYR A 84 3.39 3.35 13.59
CA TYR A 84 4.12 3.39 12.33
C TYR A 84 4.26 4.81 11.76
N ALA A 85 3.23 5.64 11.87
CA ALA A 85 3.30 7.04 11.42
C ALA A 85 4.43 7.81 12.12
N LEU A 86 4.52 7.67 13.46
CA LEU A 86 5.57 8.33 14.25
C LEU A 86 6.95 7.71 14.00
N ALA A 87 7.02 6.37 13.95
CA ALA A 87 8.27 5.68 13.64
C ALA A 87 8.81 6.09 12.26
N GLY A 88 7.97 6.12 11.23
CA GLY A 88 8.34 6.53 9.89
C GLY A 88 8.86 7.97 9.85
N PHE A 89 8.20 8.90 10.55
CA PHE A 89 8.69 10.27 10.68
C PHE A 89 10.08 10.32 11.35
N GLN A 90 10.30 9.59 12.44
CA GLN A 90 11.59 9.57 13.14
C GLN A 90 12.69 8.90 12.30
N PHE A 91 12.41 7.83 11.56
CA PHE A 91 13.37 7.23 10.63
C PHE A 91 13.75 8.18 9.50
N LYS A 92 12.79 8.92 8.95
CA LYS A 92 13.07 9.99 7.97
C LYS A 92 13.96 11.07 8.59
N THR A 93 13.63 11.54 9.78
CA THR A 93 14.42 12.54 10.52
C THR A 93 15.83 12.05 10.80
N TYR A 94 15.99 10.76 11.12
CA TYR A 94 17.32 10.15 11.27
C TYR A 94 18.14 10.27 9.98
N PHE A 95 17.57 9.85 8.85
CA PHE A 95 18.25 9.91 7.56
C PHE A 95 18.63 11.36 7.18
N GLU A 96 17.73 12.31 7.43
CA GLU A 96 17.99 13.73 7.13
C GLU A 96 19.10 14.33 7.99
N ASN A 97 19.16 13.98 9.27
CA ASN A 97 20.14 14.50 10.21
C ASN A 97 21.50 13.77 10.16
N PHE A 98 21.47 12.48 9.84
CA PHE A 98 22.65 11.59 9.85
C PHE A 98 22.75 10.78 8.55
N PRO A 99 22.89 11.42 7.37
CA PRO A 99 22.87 10.72 6.07
C PRO A 99 24.06 9.77 5.87
N SER A 100 25.15 9.94 6.63
CA SER A 100 26.32 9.05 6.66
C SER A 100 26.39 8.19 7.92
N GLY A 101 25.33 8.17 8.74
CA GLY A 101 25.25 7.40 9.96
C GLY A 101 25.15 5.90 9.70
N GLU A 102 25.51 5.11 10.72
CA GLU A 102 25.50 3.64 10.64
C GLU A 102 24.17 3.05 10.18
N HIS A 103 23.05 3.71 10.53
CA HIS A 103 21.70 3.25 10.23
C HIS A 103 20.97 4.09 9.16
N ALA A 104 21.70 4.91 8.36
CA ALA A 104 21.07 5.81 7.39
C ALA A 104 20.27 5.05 6.33
N GLU A 105 20.86 4.01 5.71
CA GLU A 105 20.20 3.16 4.72
C GLU A 105 18.99 2.45 5.32
N GLU A 106 19.16 1.80 6.47
CA GLU A 106 18.06 1.10 7.15
C GLU A 106 16.94 2.05 7.55
N SER A 107 17.27 3.26 8.03
CA SER A 107 16.26 4.25 8.43
C SER A 107 15.46 4.74 7.23
N LEU A 108 16.07 4.99 6.08
CA LEU A 108 15.33 5.38 4.89
C LEU A 108 14.41 4.25 4.38
N TYR A 109 14.88 2.99 4.43
CA TYR A 109 14.05 1.82 4.15
C TYR A 109 12.90 1.70 5.15
N MET A 110 13.15 1.83 6.46
CA MET A 110 12.12 1.75 7.49
C MET A 110 11.08 2.86 7.40
N ASN A 111 11.45 4.05 6.94
CA ASN A 111 10.49 5.12 6.64
C ASN A 111 9.50 4.66 5.55
N ALA A 112 9.98 4.08 4.45
CA ALA A 112 9.13 3.57 3.39
C ALA A 112 8.27 2.37 3.86
N TYR A 113 8.85 1.47 4.65
CA TYR A 113 8.13 0.33 5.20
C TYR A 113 7.02 0.74 6.19
N CYS A 114 7.27 1.75 7.02
CA CYS A 114 6.23 2.32 7.89
C CYS A 114 5.08 2.91 7.07
N ALA A 115 5.38 3.65 5.98
CA ALA A 115 4.34 4.16 5.09
C ALA A 115 3.52 3.04 4.43
N TYR A 116 4.17 1.92 4.07
CA TYR A 116 3.47 0.73 3.58
C TYR A 116 2.50 0.14 4.61
N LEU A 117 2.91 0.08 5.89
CA LEU A 117 2.07 -0.45 6.98
C LEU A 117 0.87 0.47 7.31
N GLU A 118 0.96 1.76 6.99
CA GLU A 118 -0.14 2.72 7.12
C GLU A 118 -1.09 2.72 5.91
N SER A 119 -0.73 2.04 4.80
CA SER A 119 -1.56 1.92 3.61
C SER A 119 -2.77 1.03 3.87
N PHE A 120 -3.96 1.61 3.83
CA PHE A 120 -5.25 0.92 4.07
C PHE A 120 -5.64 -0.04 2.94
N GLU A 121 -6.74 -0.76 3.17
CA GLU A 121 -7.36 -1.65 2.18
C GLU A 121 -7.86 -0.86 0.96
N PRO A 122 -7.95 -1.51 -0.23
CA PRO A 122 -8.27 -0.81 -1.49
C PRO A 122 -9.58 -0.03 -1.49
N GLU A 123 -10.55 -0.43 -0.65
CA GLU A 123 -11.86 0.21 -0.54
C GLU A 123 -11.81 1.60 0.14
N LEU A 124 -10.79 1.83 0.96
CA LEU A 124 -10.60 3.06 1.72
C LEU A 124 -9.82 4.11 0.92
N ASP A 125 -9.52 5.24 1.53
CA ASP A 125 -8.66 6.26 0.95
C ASP A 125 -7.26 5.73 0.67
N GLN A 126 -6.67 6.12 -0.46
CA GLN A 126 -5.38 5.60 -0.92
C GLN A 126 -4.25 6.64 -0.85
N THR A 127 -4.44 7.75 -0.14
CA THR A 127 -3.42 8.79 0.03
C THR A 127 -2.14 8.21 0.62
N ASP A 128 -2.26 7.36 1.66
CA ASP A 128 -1.10 6.71 2.27
C ASP A 128 -0.46 5.66 1.34
N THR A 129 -1.23 5.04 0.45
CA THR A 129 -0.69 4.14 -0.58
C THR A 129 0.21 4.88 -1.57
N TYR A 130 -0.23 6.04 -2.06
CA TYR A 130 0.62 6.88 -2.94
C TYR A 130 1.87 7.37 -2.21
N LYS A 131 1.75 7.79 -0.96
CA LYS A 131 2.89 8.19 -0.13
C LYS A 131 3.89 7.04 0.06
N ALA A 132 3.40 5.82 0.30
CA ALA A 132 4.26 4.64 0.42
C ALA A 132 5.02 4.36 -0.88
N ILE A 133 4.35 4.43 -2.03
CA ILE A 133 4.98 4.26 -3.35
C ILE A 133 6.10 5.31 -3.55
N GLU A 134 5.81 6.58 -3.25
CA GLU A 134 6.80 7.65 -3.35
C GLU A 134 8.02 7.39 -2.45
N THR A 135 7.80 7.00 -1.19
CA THR A 135 8.91 6.76 -0.26
C THR A 135 9.77 5.56 -0.65
N PHE A 136 9.20 4.49 -1.20
CA PHE A 136 9.99 3.38 -1.76
C PHE A 136 10.80 3.82 -2.98
N HIS A 137 10.25 4.63 -3.87
CA HIS A 137 11.02 5.17 -5.00
C HIS A 137 12.17 6.06 -4.54
N ILE A 138 11.97 6.89 -3.51
CA ILE A 138 13.05 7.68 -2.90
C ILE A 138 14.16 6.75 -2.39
N PHE A 139 13.81 5.68 -1.66
CA PHE A 139 14.78 4.72 -1.16
C PHE A 139 15.59 4.08 -2.28
N ILE A 140 14.92 3.53 -3.31
CA ILE A 140 15.57 2.86 -4.45
C ILE A 140 16.49 3.83 -5.22
N ASN A 141 16.08 5.09 -5.37
CA ASN A 141 16.89 6.10 -6.06
C ASN A 141 18.15 6.47 -5.27
N VAL A 142 18.07 6.53 -3.93
CA VAL A 142 19.22 6.85 -3.07
C VAL A 142 20.17 5.66 -2.91
N TYR A 143 19.62 4.44 -2.80
CA TYR A 143 20.37 3.20 -2.57
C TYR A 143 20.04 2.13 -3.61
N PRO A 144 20.38 2.32 -4.91
CA PRO A 144 20.00 1.39 -6.00
C PRO A 144 20.60 -0.01 -5.85
N GLU A 145 21.76 -0.13 -5.19
CA GLU A 145 22.46 -1.40 -4.95
C GLU A 145 22.15 -2.03 -3.59
N SER A 146 21.17 -1.48 -2.86
CA SER A 146 20.82 -1.98 -1.54
C SER A 146 20.23 -3.40 -1.58
N LYS A 147 20.56 -4.19 -0.57
CA LYS A 147 19.94 -5.50 -0.32
C LYS A 147 18.42 -5.45 -0.13
N TYR A 148 17.86 -4.28 0.21
CA TYR A 148 16.43 -4.08 0.42
C TYR A 148 15.66 -3.81 -0.89
N VAL A 149 16.33 -3.52 -2.00
CA VAL A 149 15.66 -3.18 -3.28
C VAL A 149 14.71 -4.27 -3.77
N PRO A 150 15.05 -5.57 -3.73
CA PRO A 150 14.10 -6.62 -4.14
C PRO A 150 12.83 -6.63 -3.29
N GLU A 151 12.95 -6.38 -2.00
CA GLU A 151 11.81 -6.32 -1.09
C GLU A 151 10.96 -5.05 -1.32
N CYS A 152 11.60 -3.91 -1.59
CA CYS A 152 10.92 -2.67 -1.97
C CYS A 152 10.08 -2.86 -3.23
N ASN A 153 10.62 -3.52 -4.26
CA ASN A 153 9.88 -3.80 -5.49
C ASN A 153 8.65 -4.69 -5.20
N ASN A 154 8.77 -5.71 -4.35
CA ASN A 154 7.63 -6.53 -3.95
C ASN A 154 6.54 -5.71 -3.20
N TYR A 155 6.93 -4.74 -2.36
CA TYR A 155 5.95 -3.83 -1.74
C TYR A 155 5.32 -2.87 -2.76
N LEU A 156 6.08 -2.35 -3.71
CA LEU A 156 5.58 -1.51 -4.80
C LEU A 156 4.54 -2.26 -5.63
N ASP A 157 4.78 -3.53 -5.98
CA ASP A 157 3.82 -4.36 -6.71
C ASP A 157 2.51 -4.54 -5.93
N LYS A 158 2.60 -4.81 -4.62
CA LYS A 158 1.42 -4.92 -3.75
C LYS A 158 0.63 -3.61 -3.66
N LEU A 159 1.32 -2.47 -3.53
CA LEU A 159 0.67 -1.16 -3.47
C LEU A 159 0.00 -0.80 -4.81
N ARG A 160 0.67 -1.05 -5.94
CA ARG A 160 0.09 -0.89 -7.28
C ARG A 160 -1.11 -1.81 -7.49
N GLY A 161 -1.04 -3.04 -6.97
CA GLY A 161 -2.17 -3.98 -6.96
C GLY A 161 -3.40 -3.44 -6.21
N LYS A 162 -3.20 -2.77 -5.06
CA LYS A 162 -4.30 -2.09 -4.34
C LYS A 162 -4.95 -0.99 -5.19
N LEU A 163 -4.14 -0.15 -5.84
CA LEU A 163 -4.62 0.95 -6.68
C LEU A 163 -5.37 0.42 -7.91
N SER A 164 -4.81 -0.57 -8.61
CA SER A 164 -5.43 -1.17 -9.79
C SER A 164 -6.75 -1.85 -9.44
N TYR A 165 -6.82 -2.57 -8.31
CA TYR A 165 -8.04 -3.21 -7.84
C TYR A 165 -9.14 -2.19 -7.50
N LYS A 166 -8.80 -1.08 -6.82
CA LYS A 166 -9.74 0.01 -6.55
C LYS A 166 -10.28 0.63 -7.85
N ALA A 167 -9.39 0.93 -8.79
CA ALA A 167 -9.75 1.49 -10.10
C ALA A 167 -10.67 0.52 -10.87
N TYR A 168 -10.33 -0.76 -10.90
CA TYR A 168 -11.16 -1.81 -11.50
C TYR A 168 -12.56 -1.86 -10.89
N ARG A 169 -12.68 -1.89 -9.58
CA ARG A 169 -14.00 -1.92 -8.91
C ARG A 169 -14.85 -0.69 -9.25
N SER A 170 -14.22 0.48 -9.30
CA SER A 170 -14.89 1.72 -9.67
C SER A 170 -15.38 1.71 -11.12
N ALA A 171 -14.56 1.23 -12.06
CA ALA A 171 -14.95 1.12 -13.46
C ALA A 171 -16.05 0.06 -13.69
N LYS A 172 -15.94 -1.07 -13.00
CA LYS A 172 -16.95 -2.15 -13.03
C LYS A 172 -18.30 -1.69 -12.47
N LEU A 173 -18.31 -0.74 -11.53
CA LEU A 173 -19.55 -0.16 -11.02
C LEU A 173 -20.33 0.56 -12.14
N TYR A 174 -19.67 1.35 -13.01
CA TYR A 174 -20.34 1.95 -14.17
C TYR A 174 -20.95 0.91 -15.09
N TYR A 175 -20.24 -0.19 -15.35
CA TYR A 175 -20.76 -1.31 -16.13
C TYR A 175 -22.02 -1.91 -15.48
N ASN A 176 -21.99 -2.19 -14.20
CA ASN A 176 -23.12 -2.76 -13.45
C ASN A 176 -24.34 -1.84 -13.41
N MET A 177 -24.13 -0.53 -13.42
CA MET A 177 -25.19 0.50 -13.46
C MET A 177 -25.78 0.69 -14.86
N GLY A 178 -25.21 0.07 -15.90
CA GLY A 178 -25.63 0.27 -17.29
C GLY A 178 -25.08 1.54 -17.93
N GLU A 179 -24.18 2.24 -17.25
CA GLU A 179 -23.52 3.46 -17.75
C GLU A 179 -22.36 3.10 -18.70
N TYR A 180 -22.68 2.39 -19.78
CA TYR A 180 -21.69 1.75 -20.65
C TYR A 180 -20.68 2.72 -21.27
N LYS A 181 -21.09 3.96 -21.57
CA LYS A 181 -20.16 4.97 -22.10
C LYS A 181 -19.08 5.32 -21.08
N SER A 182 -19.47 5.53 -19.83
CA SER A 182 -18.54 5.80 -18.71
C SER A 182 -17.68 4.57 -18.41
N ALA A 183 -18.29 3.37 -18.45
CA ALA A 183 -17.57 2.10 -18.25
C ALA A 183 -16.44 1.92 -19.28
N ILE A 184 -16.72 2.13 -20.58
CA ILE A 184 -15.72 2.01 -21.65
C ILE A 184 -14.52 2.93 -21.39
N VAL A 185 -14.79 4.21 -21.07
CA VAL A 185 -13.72 5.18 -20.81
C VAL A 185 -12.90 4.78 -19.60
N SER A 186 -13.55 4.45 -18.47
CA SER A 186 -12.87 4.08 -17.24
C SER A 186 -12.08 2.78 -17.38
N LEU A 187 -12.67 1.74 -18.01
CA LEU A 187 -12.01 0.45 -18.25
C LEU A 187 -10.80 0.60 -19.19
N LYS A 188 -10.90 1.37 -20.27
CA LYS A 188 -9.74 1.64 -21.15
C LYS A 188 -8.63 2.41 -20.44
N ASN A 189 -8.98 3.34 -19.54
CA ASN A 189 -7.98 4.07 -18.77
C ASN A 189 -7.21 3.16 -17.82
N ILE A 190 -7.89 2.32 -17.04
CA ILE A 190 -7.21 1.39 -16.12
C ILE A 190 -6.43 0.31 -16.85
N SER A 191 -6.92 -0.18 -17.99
CA SER A 191 -6.20 -1.15 -18.83
C SER A 191 -4.86 -0.61 -19.32
N ARG A 192 -4.76 0.71 -19.54
CA ARG A 192 -3.53 1.40 -19.95
C ARG A 192 -2.63 1.76 -18.76
N GLU A 193 -3.24 2.17 -17.62
CA GLU A 193 -2.52 2.59 -16.43
C GLU A 193 -1.90 1.40 -15.66
N PHE A 194 -2.59 0.26 -15.68
CA PHE A 194 -2.20 -0.96 -14.99
C PHE A 194 -2.18 -2.17 -15.92
N PRO A 195 -1.26 -2.21 -16.91
CA PRO A 195 -1.22 -3.29 -17.90
C PRO A 195 -0.92 -4.67 -17.29
N GLU A 196 -0.28 -4.71 -16.12
CA GLU A 196 0.09 -5.91 -15.37
C GLU A 196 -0.97 -6.40 -14.37
N MET A 197 -2.13 -5.72 -14.29
CA MET A 197 -3.15 -6.06 -13.30
C MET A 197 -3.72 -7.48 -13.49
N GLU A 198 -4.04 -8.13 -12.40
CA GLU A 198 -4.61 -9.51 -12.39
C GLU A 198 -5.91 -9.59 -13.19
N GLN A 199 -6.76 -8.55 -13.14
CA GLN A 199 -8.06 -8.51 -13.81
C GLN A 199 -7.98 -8.01 -15.27
N LYS A 200 -6.80 -7.92 -15.86
CA LYS A 200 -6.59 -7.31 -17.20
C LYS A 200 -7.50 -7.91 -18.28
N GLU A 201 -7.55 -9.23 -18.35
CA GLU A 201 -8.40 -9.95 -19.33
C GLU A 201 -9.89 -9.64 -19.13
N GLU A 202 -10.35 -9.60 -17.88
CA GLU A 202 -11.75 -9.25 -17.59
C GLU A 202 -12.05 -7.79 -17.96
N VAL A 203 -11.14 -6.88 -17.67
CA VAL A 203 -11.26 -5.45 -18.01
C VAL A 203 -11.42 -5.28 -19.51
N ASP A 204 -10.58 -5.91 -20.33
CA ASP A 204 -10.62 -5.80 -21.77
C ASP A 204 -11.88 -6.47 -22.35
N TYR A 205 -12.31 -7.59 -21.78
CA TYR A 205 -13.61 -8.18 -22.13
C TYR A 205 -14.78 -7.25 -21.79
N LEU A 206 -14.78 -6.62 -20.62
CA LEU A 206 -15.82 -5.67 -20.23
C LEU A 206 -15.85 -4.41 -21.12
N VAL A 207 -14.71 -3.99 -21.68
CA VAL A 207 -14.67 -2.95 -22.72
C VAL A 207 -15.44 -3.38 -23.95
N LEU A 208 -15.20 -4.59 -24.44
CA LEU A 208 -15.93 -5.17 -25.59
C LEU A 208 -17.44 -5.27 -25.30
N GLU A 209 -17.80 -5.87 -24.18
CA GLU A 209 -19.20 -6.08 -23.81
C GLU A 209 -19.94 -4.75 -23.58
N SER A 210 -19.28 -3.75 -22.97
CA SER A 210 -19.84 -2.40 -22.80
C SER A 210 -20.10 -1.72 -24.13
N ASN A 211 -19.21 -1.86 -25.13
CA ASN A 211 -19.43 -1.35 -26.50
C ASN A 211 -20.67 -1.99 -27.13
N TYR A 212 -20.81 -3.31 -27.01
CA TYR A 212 -21.97 -4.02 -27.53
C TYR A 212 -23.28 -3.59 -26.86
N LEU A 213 -23.29 -3.51 -25.53
CA LEU A 213 -24.48 -3.10 -24.78
C LEU A 213 -24.85 -1.64 -25.05
N LEU A 214 -23.86 -0.77 -25.20
CA LEU A 214 -24.06 0.62 -25.62
C LEU A 214 -24.67 0.70 -27.04
N ALA A 215 -24.18 -0.10 -28.00
CA ALA A 215 -24.73 -0.15 -29.34
C ALA A 215 -26.18 -0.66 -29.32
N LYS A 216 -26.45 -1.76 -28.65
CA LYS A 216 -27.75 -2.39 -28.53
C LYS A 216 -28.82 -1.46 -27.95
N ASN A 217 -28.45 -0.68 -26.93
CA ASN A 217 -29.37 0.22 -26.22
C ASN A 217 -29.41 1.63 -26.80
N SER A 218 -28.82 1.86 -27.97
CA SER A 218 -28.79 3.17 -28.63
C SER A 218 -29.97 3.40 -29.55
N VAL A 219 -30.26 4.69 -29.81
CA VAL A 219 -31.16 5.08 -30.90
C VAL A 219 -30.60 4.60 -32.23
N ILE A 220 -31.51 4.33 -33.20
CA ILE A 220 -31.19 3.66 -34.48
C ILE A 220 -30.08 4.40 -35.23
N GLU A 221 -30.12 5.72 -35.24
CA GLU A 221 -29.17 6.59 -35.94
C GLU A 221 -27.73 6.43 -35.47
N LYS A 222 -27.54 6.00 -34.20
CA LYS A 222 -26.22 5.78 -33.61
C LYS A 222 -25.79 4.32 -33.56
N GLN A 223 -26.70 3.37 -33.83
CA GLN A 223 -26.40 1.94 -33.71
C GLN A 223 -25.31 1.49 -34.67
N LYS A 224 -25.34 1.96 -35.93
CA LYS A 224 -24.34 1.56 -36.94
C LYS A 224 -22.92 1.89 -36.52
N GLU A 225 -22.67 3.15 -36.11
CA GLU A 225 -21.36 3.59 -35.59
C GLU A 225 -20.92 2.77 -34.39
N ARG A 226 -21.83 2.52 -33.42
CA ARG A 226 -21.51 1.84 -32.18
C ARG A 226 -21.29 0.34 -32.35
N TYR A 227 -21.98 -0.35 -33.26
CA TYR A 227 -21.69 -1.74 -33.61
C TYR A 227 -20.34 -1.87 -34.32
N ASN A 228 -19.94 -0.90 -35.16
CA ASN A 228 -18.58 -0.87 -35.69
C ASN A 228 -17.53 -0.69 -34.57
N SER A 229 -17.79 0.20 -33.61
CA SER A 229 -16.92 0.31 -32.42
C SER A 229 -16.82 -0.99 -31.60
N THR A 230 -17.92 -1.78 -31.55
CA THR A 230 -17.91 -3.11 -30.93
C THR A 230 -17.01 -4.07 -31.70
N LEU A 231 -17.05 -4.08 -33.03
CA LEU A 231 -16.19 -4.94 -33.85
C LEU A 231 -14.71 -4.58 -33.68
N ASN A 232 -14.39 -3.28 -33.67
CA ASN A 232 -13.01 -2.84 -33.37
C ASN A 232 -12.53 -3.30 -31.98
N ALA A 233 -13.41 -3.18 -30.97
CA ALA A 233 -13.08 -3.67 -29.62
C ALA A 233 -12.94 -5.20 -29.57
N PHE A 234 -13.64 -5.94 -30.43
CA PHE A 234 -13.45 -7.38 -30.58
C PHE A 234 -12.07 -7.69 -31.19
N GLU A 235 -11.67 -6.97 -32.25
CA GLU A 235 -10.35 -7.14 -32.87
C GLU A 235 -9.24 -6.84 -31.87
N GLU A 236 -9.32 -5.74 -31.12
CA GLU A 236 -8.39 -5.42 -30.02
C GLU A 236 -8.29 -6.57 -28.99
N PHE A 237 -9.43 -7.19 -28.63
CA PHE A 237 -9.49 -8.31 -27.70
C PHE A 237 -8.91 -9.60 -28.30
N GLU A 238 -9.24 -9.94 -29.55
CA GLU A 238 -8.77 -11.14 -30.25
C GLU A 238 -7.24 -11.11 -30.49
N GLU A 239 -6.64 -9.91 -30.70
CA GLU A 239 -5.20 -9.74 -30.82
C GLU A 239 -4.46 -10.03 -29.51
N LEU A 240 -5.05 -9.71 -28.36
CA LEU A 240 -4.44 -9.87 -27.05
C LEU A 240 -4.64 -11.26 -26.46
N TYR A 241 -5.76 -11.93 -26.77
CA TYR A 241 -6.17 -13.16 -26.11
C TYR A 241 -6.46 -14.29 -27.08
N THR A 242 -5.95 -15.47 -26.73
CA THR A 242 -6.10 -16.70 -27.54
C THR A 242 -7.43 -17.42 -27.27
N GLU A 243 -7.68 -18.51 -28.01
CA GLU A 243 -8.82 -19.41 -27.79
C GLU A 243 -8.90 -20.00 -26.38
N SER A 244 -7.80 -20.02 -25.62
CA SER A 244 -7.76 -20.49 -24.22
C SER A 244 -8.36 -19.48 -23.23
N SER A 245 -8.63 -18.25 -23.67
CA SER A 245 -9.30 -17.24 -22.86
C SER A 245 -10.69 -17.68 -22.43
N LYS A 246 -11.00 -17.55 -21.15
CA LYS A 246 -12.34 -17.84 -20.62
C LYS A 246 -13.45 -16.98 -21.21
N TYR A 247 -13.10 -15.82 -21.77
CA TYR A 247 -14.04 -14.87 -22.37
C TYR A 247 -14.18 -15.00 -23.90
N MET A 248 -13.28 -15.70 -24.60
CA MET A 248 -13.25 -15.77 -26.06
C MET A 248 -14.56 -16.28 -26.66
N LYS A 249 -15.17 -17.30 -26.07
CA LYS A 249 -16.47 -17.81 -26.52
C LYS A 249 -17.56 -16.73 -26.52
N ASN A 250 -17.64 -15.95 -25.44
CA ASN A 250 -18.62 -14.89 -25.31
C ASN A 250 -18.28 -13.69 -26.24
N ALA A 251 -17.00 -13.38 -26.38
CA ALA A 251 -16.53 -12.34 -27.32
C ALA A 251 -16.94 -12.66 -28.78
N LYS A 252 -16.77 -13.88 -29.23
CA LYS A 252 -17.22 -14.36 -30.55
C LYS A 252 -18.73 -14.23 -30.74
N VAL A 253 -19.52 -14.57 -29.71
CA VAL A 253 -20.98 -14.36 -29.76
C VAL A 253 -21.33 -12.88 -29.89
N ILE A 254 -20.61 -11.98 -29.22
CA ILE A 254 -20.80 -10.53 -29.36
C ILE A 254 -20.48 -10.08 -30.81
N LYS A 255 -19.36 -10.53 -31.40
CA LYS A 255 -19.00 -10.28 -32.79
C LYS A 255 -20.13 -10.67 -33.77
N GLU A 256 -20.60 -11.93 -33.64
CA GLU A 256 -21.69 -12.44 -34.50
C GLU A 256 -22.98 -11.62 -34.38
N LYS A 257 -23.41 -11.32 -33.15
CA LYS A 257 -24.60 -10.47 -32.92
C LYS A 257 -24.44 -9.06 -33.48
N SER A 258 -23.26 -8.49 -33.41
CA SER A 258 -22.97 -7.16 -33.97
C SER A 258 -23.01 -7.15 -35.49
N ASN A 259 -22.43 -8.17 -36.15
CA ASN A 259 -22.51 -8.34 -37.61
C ASN A 259 -23.95 -8.53 -38.08
N LEU A 260 -24.75 -9.33 -37.40
CA LEU A 260 -26.17 -9.52 -37.72
C LEU A 260 -26.98 -8.22 -37.59
N ALA A 261 -26.68 -7.43 -36.56
CA ALA A 261 -27.33 -6.14 -36.36
C ALA A 261 -26.97 -5.15 -37.48
N LEU A 262 -25.71 -5.06 -37.86
CA LEU A 262 -25.22 -4.22 -38.95
C LEU A 262 -25.86 -4.62 -40.32
N ALA A 263 -25.96 -5.92 -40.60
CA ALA A 263 -26.60 -6.41 -41.82
C ALA A 263 -28.07 -5.97 -41.89
N LYS A 264 -28.83 -6.03 -40.79
CA LYS A 264 -30.22 -5.57 -40.72
C LYS A 264 -30.33 -4.04 -40.90
N ILE A 265 -29.43 -3.26 -40.36
CA ILE A 265 -29.40 -1.81 -40.50
C ILE A 265 -29.15 -1.43 -41.99
N ASN A 266 -28.14 -2.04 -42.61
CA ASN A 266 -27.78 -1.76 -44.00
C ASN A 266 -28.86 -2.20 -45.00
N GLN A 267 -29.70 -3.20 -44.68
CA GLN A 267 -30.85 -3.60 -45.46
C GLN A 267 -32.00 -2.59 -45.41
N LYS A 268 -32.14 -1.85 -44.32
CA LYS A 268 -33.20 -0.83 -44.16
C LYS A 268 -32.82 0.52 -44.77
N GLU A 269 -31.53 0.76 -45.03
CA GLU A 269 -31.01 1.96 -45.65
C GLU A 269 -31.02 1.86 -47.19
N LYS A 270 -31.29 0.67 -47.76
CA LYS A 270 -31.50 0.40 -49.19
C LYS A 270 -32.98 0.48 -49.56
#